data_f3e52afd8e93cf386404b2735c45a7db
#
_entry.id   f3e52afd8e93cf386404b2735c45a7db
#
_cell.length_a   1.000
_cell.length_b   1.000
_cell.length_c   1.000
_cell.angle_alpha   90.00
_cell.angle_beta   90.00
_cell.angle_gamma   90.00
#
_symmetry.space_group_name_H-M   'P 1'
#
loop_
_entity.id
_entity.type
_entity.pdbx_description
1 polymer ?
#
loop_
_entity_poly.entity_id
_entity_poly.type
_entity_poly.pdbx_seq_one_letter_code
_entity_poly.pdbx_strand_id
1 'polypeptide(L)' 'MRLFSRRGCRLCEEAEDLLATLGHGPTIVDVDADPATAARYGLRVPVLEIDGVVVAEGRFDERQIAEALARRQGSKA' A
#
# COMPACT_ATOMS: atom_id res chain seq x y z
N MET A 1 6.46 3.35 4.97
CA MET A 1 5.23 2.85 4.32
C MET A 1 5.05 3.51 2.97
N ARG A 2 4.92 2.73 1.93
CA ARG A 2 4.67 3.24 0.57
C ARG A 2 3.42 2.60 0.01
N LEU A 3 2.60 3.40 -0.65
CA LEU A 3 1.41 2.91 -1.35
C LEU A 3 1.61 3.15 -2.84
N PHE A 4 1.73 2.07 -3.59
CA PHE A 4 1.81 2.12 -5.04
C PHE A 4 0.40 2.26 -5.60
N SER A 5 0.20 3.28 -6.40
CA SER A 5 -1.13 3.72 -6.81
C SER A 5 -1.12 4.13 -8.27
N ARG A 6 -2.31 4.25 -8.84
CA ARG A 6 -2.48 4.73 -10.22
C ARG A 6 -3.59 5.76 -10.23
N ARG A 7 -3.40 6.82 -11.01
CA ARG A 7 -4.43 7.84 -11.18
C ARG A 7 -5.68 7.21 -11.80
N GLY A 8 -6.86 7.56 -11.29
CA GLY A 8 -8.11 7.02 -11.79
C GLY A 8 -8.46 5.62 -11.31
N CYS A 9 -7.69 5.08 -10.38
CA CYS A 9 -7.94 3.77 -9.81
C CYS A 9 -8.80 3.91 -8.55
N ARG A 10 -10.03 3.41 -8.60
CA ARG A 10 -10.96 3.54 -7.48
C ARG A 10 -10.47 2.80 -6.24
N LEU A 11 -9.95 1.59 -6.40
CA LEU A 11 -9.41 0.84 -5.25
C LEU A 11 -8.22 1.55 -4.63
N CYS A 12 -7.42 2.23 -5.44
CA CYS A 12 -6.30 3.02 -4.94
C CYS A 12 -6.78 4.18 -4.08
N GLU A 13 -7.84 4.86 -4.53
CA GLU A 13 -8.44 5.96 -3.77
C GLU A 13 -9.01 5.46 -2.45
N GLU A 14 -9.68 4.31 -2.46
CA GLU A 14 -10.22 3.70 -1.25
C GLU A 14 -9.10 3.35 -0.27
N ALA A 15 -8.00 2.82 -0.77
CA ALA A 15 -6.85 2.46 0.06
C ALA A 15 -6.22 3.71 0.69
N GLU A 16 -6.09 4.79 -0.08
CA GLU A 16 -5.56 6.05 0.44
C GLU A 16 -6.45 6.59 1.55
N ASP A 17 -7.76 6.58 1.33
CA ASP A 17 -8.73 7.07 2.32
C ASP A 17 -8.69 6.22 3.59
N LEU A 18 -8.61 4.91 3.45
CA LEU A 18 -8.53 4.01 4.59
C LEU A 18 -7.28 4.30 5.43
N LEU A 19 -6.12 4.41 4.78
CA LEU A 19 -4.87 4.69 5.48
C LEU A 19 -4.92 6.04 6.19
N ALA A 20 -5.48 7.05 5.54
CA ALA A 20 -5.63 8.37 6.13
C ALA A 20 -6.56 8.33 7.36
N THR A 21 -7.67 7.60 7.25
CA THR A 21 -8.62 7.43 8.36
C THR A 21 -7.97 6.77 9.56
N LEU A 22 -7.06 5.82 9.31
CA LEU A 22 -6.33 5.11 10.37
C LEU A 22 -5.14 5.92 10.92
N GLY A 23 -4.91 7.11 10.40
CA GLY A 23 -3.83 7.98 10.86
C GLY A 23 -2.47 7.68 10.26
N HIS A 24 -2.43 6.93 9.16
CA HIS A 24 -1.18 6.63 8.46
C HIS A 24 -0.95 7.61 7.31
N GLY A 25 0.29 7.97 7.07
CA GLY A 25 0.67 8.86 5.98
C GLY A 25 1.68 8.19 5.06
N PRO A 26 1.25 7.24 4.23
CA PRO A 26 2.19 6.58 3.34
C PRO A 26 2.72 7.53 2.28
N THR A 27 3.91 7.24 1.77
CA THR A 27 4.40 7.90 0.57
C THR A 27 3.63 7.28 -0.61
N ILE A 28 2.96 8.12 -1.38
CA ILE A 28 2.22 7.65 -2.55
C ILE A 28 3.18 7.59 -3.74
N VAL A 29 3.27 6.42 -4.36
CA VAL A 29 4.11 6.21 -5.53
C VAL A 29 3.21 5.96 -6.74
N ASP A 30 3.31 6.85 -7.73
CA ASP A 30 2.57 6.67 -8.97
C ASP A 30 3.29 5.63 -9.83
N VAL A 31 2.66 4.47 -10.03
CA VAL A 31 3.28 3.39 -10.80
C VAL A 31 3.54 3.77 -12.25
N ASP A 32 2.79 4.72 -12.79
CA ASP A 32 2.95 5.13 -14.19
C ASP A 32 4.09 6.14 -14.38
N ALA A 33 4.68 6.62 -13.30
CA ALA A 33 5.81 7.55 -13.38
C ALA A 33 7.11 6.84 -13.77
N ASP A 34 7.17 5.51 -13.63
CA ASP A 34 8.35 4.73 -13.93
C ASP A 34 7.95 3.41 -14.62
N PRO A 35 8.44 3.13 -15.84
CA PRO A 35 8.07 1.91 -16.58
C PRO A 35 8.35 0.61 -15.80
N ALA A 36 9.43 0.55 -15.06
CA ALA A 36 9.76 -0.66 -14.30
C ALA A 36 8.74 -0.90 -13.19
N THR A 37 8.33 0.16 -12.50
CA THR A 37 7.31 0.07 -11.46
C THR A 37 5.95 -0.29 -12.04
N ALA A 38 5.61 0.31 -13.20
CA ALA A 38 4.36 -0.01 -13.88
C ALA A 38 4.30 -1.48 -14.29
N ALA A 39 5.41 -2.01 -14.80
CA ALA A 39 5.50 -3.41 -15.19
C ALA A 39 5.32 -4.34 -13.98
N ARG A 40 5.89 -3.94 -12.84
CA ARG A 40 5.87 -4.76 -11.62
C ARG A 40 4.52 -4.74 -10.91
N TYR A 41 3.93 -3.55 -10.76
CA TYR A 41 2.75 -3.35 -9.92
C TYR A 41 1.51 -2.84 -10.65
N GLY A 42 1.61 -2.48 -11.92
CA GLY A 42 0.53 -1.80 -12.62
C GLY A 42 -0.81 -2.52 -12.62
N LEU A 43 -0.80 -3.86 -12.65
CA LEU A 43 -2.01 -4.66 -12.61
C LEU A 43 -2.40 -5.09 -11.20
N ARG A 44 -1.60 -4.71 -10.21
CA ARG A 44 -1.79 -5.13 -8.82
C ARG A 44 -2.17 -4.00 -7.89
N VAL A 45 -2.16 -2.77 -8.37
CA VAL A 45 -2.45 -1.60 -7.53
C VAL A 45 -3.86 -1.67 -6.92
N PRO A 46 -4.06 -1.17 -5.72
CA PRO A 46 -3.06 -0.57 -4.84
C PRO A 46 -2.17 -1.63 -4.19
N VAL A 47 -0.88 -1.32 -4.03
CA VAL A 47 0.08 -2.22 -3.37
C VAL A 47 0.66 -1.49 -2.17
N LEU A 48 0.49 -2.05 -0.99
CA LEU A 48 1.01 -1.46 0.25
C LEU A 48 2.31 -2.15 0.65
N GLU A 49 3.35 -1.34 0.85
CA GLU A 49 4.66 -1.82 1.23
C GLU A 49 5.06 -1.19 2.57
N ILE A 50 5.54 -2.00 3.48
CA ILE A 50 6.06 -1.55 4.78
C ILE A 50 7.47 -2.10 4.92
N ASP A 51 8.44 -1.20 5.12
CA ASP A 51 9.86 -1.57 5.27
C ASP A 51 10.38 -2.44 4.11
N GLY A 52 9.96 -2.13 2.90
CA GLY A 52 10.42 -2.84 1.72
C GLY A 52 9.71 -4.16 1.46
N VAL A 53 8.70 -4.50 2.25
CA VAL A 53 7.94 -5.76 2.11
C VAL A 53 6.50 -5.44 1.71
N VAL A 54 6.02 -6.09 0.65
CA VAL A 54 4.62 -5.98 0.24
C VAL A 54 3.77 -6.73 1.27
N VAL A 55 2.84 -6.02 1.90
CA VAL A 55 1.99 -6.59 2.95
C VAL A 55 0.53 -6.73 2.52
N ALA A 56 0.11 -6.02 1.50
CA ALA A 56 -1.26 -6.11 1.00
C ALA A 56 -1.32 -5.57 -0.42
N GLU A 57 -2.25 -6.06 -1.21
CA GLU A 57 -2.47 -5.56 -2.56
C GLU A 57 -3.93 -5.74 -2.98
N GLY A 58 -4.36 -4.94 -3.94
CA GLY A 58 -5.74 -4.94 -4.39
C GLY A 58 -6.66 -4.37 -3.33
N ARG A 59 -7.72 -5.07 -3.02
CA ARG A 59 -8.64 -4.65 -1.95
C ARG A 59 -8.11 -5.16 -0.61
N PHE A 60 -7.83 -4.27 0.32
CA PHE A 60 -7.43 -4.65 1.67
C PHE A 60 -8.17 -3.78 2.70
N ASP A 61 -8.24 -4.28 3.93
CA ASP A 61 -9.00 -3.65 4.97
C ASP A 61 -8.13 -3.28 6.18
N GLU A 62 -8.77 -2.66 7.16
CA GLU A 62 -8.12 -2.21 8.38
C GLU A 62 -7.41 -3.36 9.11
N ARG A 63 -8.03 -4.54 9.13
CA ARG A 63 -7.48 -5.69 9.83
C ARG A 63 -6.15 -6.13 9.22
N GLN A 64 -6.07 -6.18 7.90
CA GLN A 64 -4.83 -6.56 7.22
C GLN A 64 -3.70 -5.58 7.53
N ILE A 65 -4.03 -4.30 7.59
CA ILE A 65 -3.06 -3.26 7.94
C ILE A 65 -2.59 -3.44 9.37
N ALA A 66 -3.53 -3.64 10.30
CA ALA A 66 -3.20 -3.82 11.71
C ALA A 66 -2.32 -5.05 11.94
N GLU A 67 -2.64 -6.15 11.27
CA GLU A 67 -1.85 -7.38 11.37
C GLU A 67 -0.43 -7.19 10.83
N ALA A 68 -0.29 -6.47 9.72
CA ALA A 68 1.02 -6.21 9.13
C ALA A 68 1.90 -5.38 10.07
N LEU A 69 1.32 -4.35 10.68
CA LEU A 69 2.04 -3.51 11.62
C LEU A 69 2.39 -4.26 12.90
N ALA A 70 1.50 -5.11 13.38
CA ALA A 70 1.74 -5.93 14.56
C ALA A 70 2.89 -6.91 14.35
N ARG A 71 2.95 -7.56 13.19
CA ARG A 71 4.02 -8.48 12.84
C ARG A 71 5.37 -7.76 12.79
N ARG A 72 5.38 -6.55 12.24
CA ARG A 72 6.58 -5.74 12.18
C ARG A 72 7.11 -5.44 13.58
N GLN A 73 6.23 -5.04 14.50
CA GLN A 73 6.60 -4.75 15.86
C GLN A 73 7.06 -6.00 16.59
N GLY A 74 6.37 -7.11 16.38
CA GLY A 74 6.69 -8.39 16.98
C GLY A 74 8.07 -8.90 16.58
N SER A 75 8.52 -8.63 15.37
CA SER A 75 9.81 -9.10 14.87
C SER A 75 10.99 -8.45 15.57
N LYS A 76 10.76 -7.41 16.34
CA LYS A 76 11.81 -6.71 17.08
C LYS A 76 12.01 -7.24 18.50
N ALA A 77 11.09 -8.04 18.93
CA ALA A 77 11.17 -8.65 20.24
C ALA A 77 12.18 -9.81 20.26
#